data_cbbf85fad5cde998d071907b3486fd8b
#
_entry.id   cbbf85fad5cde998d071907b3486fd8b
#
_cell.length_a   1.000
_cell.length_b   1.000
_cell.length_c   1.000
_cell.angle_alpha   90.00
_cell.angle_beta   90.00
_cell.angle_gamma   90.00
#
_symmetry.space_group_name_H-M   'P 1'
#
loop_
_entity.id
_entity.type
_entity.pdbx_description
1 polymer ?
#
loop_
_entity_poly.entity_id
_entity_poly.type
_entity_poly.pdbx_seq_one_letter_code
_entity_poly.pdbx_strand_id
1 'polypeptide(L)'
;DRTPIKGMSINMDYTFNYYSENNKVHMKSFDEYGANGQFLQTFAWTNPNSVSQSQANDTYNAFNFFGDYEKTLGKHYLKGMIGYNQESKHTTGFNAGREQLISNDLGSLSYATGDRWVGSSDNSWATRSGFFRINYGYDERYLLEVNGRYDLSSKFPKHDRAVFNPSFSAAWRLSNESWFKSWTNSFFDELKIRGSYGCLLYT
;
A
#
# COMPACT_ATOMS: atom_id res chain seq x y z
N ASP A 1 -25.66 1.34 18.35
CA ASP A 1 -24.54 0.42 18.72
C ASP A 1 -25.00 -0.56 19.79
N ARG A 2 -25.39 -1.75 19.37
CA ARG A 2 -25.65 -2.85 20.31
C ARG A 2 -24.52 -3.87 20.17
N THR A 3 -23.42 -3.63 20.85
CA THR A 3 -22.39 -4.66 20.99
C THR A 3 -22.95 -5.76 21.89
N PRO A 4 -22.94 -7.02 21.47
CA PRO A 4 -23.53 -8.13 22.22
C PRO A 4 -22.83 -8.37 23.57
N ILE A 5 -21.60 -7.90 23.72
CA ILE A 5 -20.79 -7.97 24.93
C ILE A 5 -20.20 -6.60 25.21
N LYS A 6 -20.44 -6.05 26.40
CA LYS A 6 -19.88 -4.76 26.81
C LYS A 6 -18.35 -4.82 26.81
N GLY A 7 -17.72 -3.87 26.12
CA GLY A 7 -16.26 -3.79 25.96
C GLY A 7 -15.70 -4.58 24.79
N MET A 8 -16.54 -5.21 23.95
CA MET A 8 -16.13 -5.90 22.72
C MET A 8 -16.49 -5.07 21.49
N SER A 9 -15.56 -4.97 20.53
CA SER A 9 -15.85 -4.46 19.20
C SER A 9 -15.39 -5.44 18.12
N ILE A 10 -16.09 -5.47 17.00
CA ILE A 10 -15.73 -6.24 15.80
C ILE A 10 -15.80 -5.29 14.61
N ASN A 11 -14.74 -5.26 13.84
CA ASN A 11 -14.61 -4.38 12.69
C ASN A 11 -14.25 -5.21 11.46
N MET A 12 -14.85 -4.85 10.33
CA MET A 12 -14.61 -5.47 9.05
C MET A 12 -14.62 -4.39 7.97
N ASP A 13 -13.55 -4.34 7.19
CA ASP A 13 -13.39 -3.41 6.09
C ASP A 13 -13.03 -4.19 4.82
N TYR A 14 -13.66 -3.81 3.72
CA TYR A 14 -13.32 -4.30 2.40
C TYR A 14 -13.12 -3.14 1.44
N THR A 15 -11.98 -3.13 0.75
CA THR A 15 -11.63 -2.15 -0.26
C THR A 15 -11.47 -2.84 -1.60
N PHE A 16 -12.15 -2.32 -2.61
CA PHE A 16 -11.99 -2.71 -3.99
C PHE A 16 -11.62 -1.47 -4.81
N ASN A 17 -10.49 -1.52 -5.51
CA ASN A 17 -10.08 -0.48 -6.45
C ASN A 17 -9.85 -1.10 -7.82
N TYR A 18 -10.42 -0.48 -8.82
CA TYR A 18 -10.17 -0.80 -10.22
C TYR A 18 -9.67 0.46 -10.92
N TYR A 19 -8.54 0.34 -11.59
CA TYR A 19 -7.97 1.39 -12.41
C TYR A 19 -7.76 0.86 -13.82
N SER A 20 -8.15 1.64 -14.83
CA SER A 20 -7.93 1.31 -16.23
C SER A 20 -7.38 2.54 -16.94
N GLU A 21 -6.28 2.37 -17.63
CA GLU A 21 -5.65 3.39 -18.45
C GLU A 21 -5.57 2.91 -19.88
N ASN A 22 -6.00 3.78 -20.81
CA ASN A 22 -5.86 3.56 -22.24
C ASN A 22 -5.06 4.72 -22.82
N ASN A 23 -3.98 4.41 -23.48
CA ASN A 23 -3.13 5.41 -24.13
C ASN A 23 -3.01 5.10 -25.63
N LYS A 24 -3.04 6.16 -26.43
CA LYS A 24 -2.81 6.09 -27.87
C LYS A 24 -1.80 7.14 -28.25
N VAL A 25 -0.74 6.71 -28.88
CA VAL A 25 0.29 7.60 -29.45
C VAL A 25 0.23 7.50 -30.96
N HIS A 26 0.10 8.64 -31.60
CA HIS A 26 0.12 8.76 -33.05
C HIS A 26 1.29 9.70 -33.41
N MET A 27 2.33 9.14 -33.98
CA MET A 27 3.53 9.84 -34.39
C MET A 27 3.44 10.15 -35.89
N LYS A 28 3.36 11.43 -36.23
CA LYS A 28 3.28 11.90 -37.61
C LYS A 28 4.68 12.22 -38.09
N SER A 29 5.03 11.83 -39.33
CA SER A 29 6.21 12.31 -39.99
C SER A 29 5.98 13.72 -40.53
N PHE A 30 7.02 14.52 -40.56
CA PHE A 30 6.99 15.85 -41.18
C PHE A 30 8.31 16.13 -41.89
N ASP A 31 8.22 16.96 -42.93
CA ASP A 31 9.36 17.38 -43.76
C ASP A 31 9.84 18.77 -43.32
N GLU A 32 11.13 18.92 -43.29
CA GLU A 32 11.81 20.18 -43.01
C GLU A 32 12.22 20.87 -44.32
N TYR A 33 11.93 22.17 -44.40
CA TYR A 33 12.24 23.01 -45.54
C TYR A 33 13.15 24.17 -45.15
N GLY A 34 14.10 24.51 -45.99
CA GLY A 34 14.95 25.68 -45.83
C GLY A 34 14.19 26.99 -46.03
N ALA A 35 14.81 28.13 -45.66
CA ALA A 35 14.24 29.47 -45.84
C ALA A 35 13.90 29.82 -47.29
N ASN A 36 14.51 29.13 -48.23
CA ASN A 36 14.25 29.26 -49.69
C ASN A 36 13.17 28.33 -50.22
N GLY A 37 12.46 27.58 -49.30
CA GLY A 37 11.43 26.63 -49.67
C GLY A 37 11.92 25.29 -50.21
N GLN A 38 13.23 25.03 -50.19
CA GLN A 38 13.78 23.76 -50.63
C GLN A 38 13.62 22.71 -49.53
N PHE A 39 13.22 21.50 -49.93
CA PHE A 39 13.20 20.34 -49.04
C PHE A 39 14.63 20.06 -48.51
N LEU A 40 14.76 19.90 -47.20
CA LEU A 40 15.99 19.54 -46.50
C LEU A 40 16.04 18.08 -46.17
N GLN A 41 15.06 17.65 -45.36
CA GLN A 41 14.98 16.27 -44.90
C GLN A 41 13.58 15.98 -44.31
N THR A 42 13.25 14.71 -44.18
CA THR A 42 12.15 14.27 -43.29
C THR A 42 12.72 14.09 -41.90
N PHE A 43 12.07 14.61 -40.88
CA PHE A 43 12.55 14.58 -39.51
C PHE A 43 12.74 13.12 -39.02
N ALA A 44 13.98 12.76 -38.72
CA ALA A 44 14.39 11.37 -38.52
C ALA A 44 13.70 10.66 -37.35
N TRP A 45 13.39 11.40 -36.27
CA TRP A 45 12.75 10.82 -35.07
C TRP A 45 11.29 10.38 -35.28
N THR A 46 10.61 10.92 -36.29
CA THR A 46 9.23 10.62 -36.61
C THR A 46 9.07 9.90 -37.95
N ASN A 47 10.19 9.45 -38.54
CA ASN A 47 10.21 8.70 -39.78
C ASN A 47 10.81 7.29 -39.53
N PRO A 48 10.03 6.23 -39.75
CA PRO A 48 8.65 6.23 -40.27
C PRO A 48 7.62 6.70 -39.22
N ASN A 49 6.50 7.27 -39.73
CA ASN A 49 5.34 7.56 -38.89
C ASN A 49 4.80 6.29 -38.29
N SER A 50 4.18 6.40 -37.12
CA SER A 50 3.73 5.22 -36.35
C SER A 50 2.48 5.49 -35.52
N VAL A 51 1.82 4.43 -35.12
CA VAL A 51 0.74 4.46 -34.15
C VAL A 51 0.92 3.33 -33.14
N SER A 52 0.72 3.63 -31.87
CA SER A 52 0.67 2.63 -30.82
C SER A 52 -0.53 2.84 -29.91
N GLN A 53 -1.00 1.74 -29.36
CA GLN A 53 -2.05 1.71 -28.34
C GLN A 53 -1.60 0.84 -27.20
N SER A 54 -1.84 1.30 -25.98
CA SER A 54 -1.58 0.52 -24.77
C SER A 54 -2.76 0.61 -23.82
N GLN A 55 -3.00 -0.47 -23.12
CA GLN A 55 -3.97 -0.57 -22.04
C GLN A 55 -3.30 -1.17 -20.83
N ALA A 56 -3.54 -0.58 -19.67
CA ALA A 56 -3.16 -1.11 -18.38
C ALA A 56 -4.39 -1.17 -17.48
N ASN A 57 -4.55 -2.29 -16.78
CA ASN A 57 -5.63 -2.47 -15.82
C ASN A 57 -5.04 -2.94 -14.51
N ASP A 58 -5.43 -2.28 -13.42
CA ASP A 58 -5.09 -2.64 -12.06
C ASP A 58 -6.36 -3.02 -11.30
N THR A 59 -6.34 -4.17 -10.66
CA THR A 59 -7.37 -4.59 -9.72
C THR A 59 -6.73 -4.80 -8.36
N TYR A 60 -7.18 -4.04 -7.36
CA TYR A 60 -6.71 -4.14 -5.99
C TYR A 60 -7.85 -4.50 -5.06
N ASN A 61 -7.60 -5.46 -4.17
CA ASN A 61 -8.53 -5.88 -3.13
C ASN A 61 -7.80 -5.87 -1.79
N ALA A 62 -8.45 -5.31 -0.77
CA ALA A 62 -7.99 -5.40 0.61
C ALA A 62 -9.15 -5.79 1.53
N PHE A 63 -8.89 -6.73 2.41
CA PHE A 63 -9.83 -7.19 3.42
C PHE A 63 -9.16 -7.10 4.79
N ASN A 64 -9.81 -6.40 5.72
CA ASN A 64 -9.42 -6.30 7.12
C ASN A 64 -10.55 -6.82 7.99
N PHE A 65 -10.19 -7.63 8.95
CA PHE A 65 -11.09 -8.10 9.98
C PHE A 65 -10.36 -8.07 11.32
N PHE A 66 -10.90 -7.39 12.32
CA PHE A 66 -10.33 -7.41 13.66
C PHE A 66 -11.40 -7.24 14.72
N GLY A 67 -11.14 -7.87 15.84
CA GLY A 67 -11.94 -7.71 17.04
C GLY A 67 -11.07 -7.31 18.21
N ASP A 68 -11.62 -6.48 19.08
CA ASP A 68 -11.00 -6.13 20.35
C ASP A 68 -11.98 -6.30 21.51
N TYR A 69 -11.40 -6.55 22.68
CA TYR A 69 -12.11 -6.66 23.93
C TYR A 69 -11.34 -5.92 25.00
N GLU A 70 -12.02 -5.06 25.75
CA GLU A 70 -11.44 -4.35 26.87
C GLU A 70 -12.25 -4.53 28.15
N LYS A 71 -11.54 -4.61 29.27
CA LYS A 71 -12.14 -4.74 30.59
C LYS A 71 -11.27 -4.11 31.67
N THR A 72 -11.92 -3.38 32.56
CA THR A 72 -11.29 -2.88 33.78
C THR A 72 -11.78 -3.69 34.99
N LEU A 73 -10.87 -4.24 35.77
CA LEU A 73 -11.10 -5.00 36.97
C LEU A 73 -10.38 -4.36 38.15
N GLY A 74 -11.07 -3.49 38.89
CA GLY A 74 -10.45 -2.70 39.95
C GLY A 74 -9.34 -1.80 39.38
N LYS A 75 -8.09 -2.06 39.76
CA LYS A 75 -6.90 -1.32 39.31
C LYS A 75 -6.29 -1.87 38.02
N HIS A 76 -6.81 -2.98 37.52
CA HIS A 76 -6.27 -3.64 36.32
C HIS A 76 -7.09 -3.28 35.10
N TYR A 77 -6.44 -2.75 34.08
CA TYR A 77 -6.98 -2.55 32.74
C TYR A 77 -6.36 -3.55 31.79
N LEU A 78 -7.18 -4.26 31.04
CA LEU A 78 -6.75 -5.19 29.98
C LEU A 78 -7.51 -4.90 28.71
N LYS A 79 -6.77 -4.76 27.60
CA LYS A 79 -7.34 -4.71 26.24
C LYS A 79 -6.58 -5.67 25.35
N GLY A 80 -7.32 -6.58 24.72
CA GLY A 80 -6.80 -7.52 23.72
C GLY A 80 -7.41 -7.23 22.36
N MET A 81 -6.62 -7.32 21.31
CA MET A 81 -7.05 -7.23 19.91
C MET A 81 -6.43 -8.36 19.12
N ILE A 82 -7.21 -8.96 18.24
CA ILE A 82 -6.75 -9.94 17.25
C ILE A 82 -7.35 -9.57 15.90
N GLY A 83 -6.56 -9.73 14.84
CA GLY A 83 -7.05 -9.39 13.51
C GLY A 83 -6.35 -10.15 12.39
N TYR A 84 -6.95 -10.03 11.24
CA TYR A 84 -6.51 -10.59 9.97
C TYR A 84 -6.59 -9.51 8.89
N ASN A 85 -5.55 -9.44 8.06
CA ASN A 85 -5.49 -8.59 6.88
C ASN A 85 -5.11 -9.43 5.66
N GLN A 86 -5.72 -9.16 4.54
CA GLN A 86 -5.34 -9.73 3.25
C GLN A 86 -5.41 -8.65 2.19
N GLU A 87 -4.37 -8.56 1.37
CA GLU A 87 -4.30 -7.66 0.23
C GLU A 87 -3.87 -8.43 -1.01
N SER A 88 -4.39 -8.02 -2.15
CA SER A 88 -3.96 -8.55 -3.44
C SER A 88 -4.05 -7.47 -4.52
N LYS A 89 -3.09 -7.48 -5.43
CA LYS A 89 -3.11 -6.65 -6.63
C LYS A 89 -2.83 -7.50 -7.85
N HIS A 90 -3.60 -7.29 -8.89
CA HIS A 90 -3.41 -7.88 -10.21
C HIS A 90 -3.32 -6.74 -11.23
N THR A 91 -2.21 -6.70 -11.95
CA THR A 91 -1.92 -5.71 -13.00
C THR A 91 -1.76 -6.42 -14.33
N THR A 92 -2.58 -6.08 -15.29
CA THR A 92 -2.44 -6.54 -16.66
C THR A 92 -2.10 -5.38 -17.59
N GLY A 93 -1.22 -5.65 -18.53
CA GLY A 93 -0.83 -4.68 -19.55
C GLY A 93 -0.88 -5.29 -20.94
N PHE A 94 -1.31 -4.49 -21.90
CA PHE A 94 -1.27 -4.85 -23.32
C PHE A 94 -0.78 -3.62 -24.09
N ASN A 95 0.11 -3.83 -25.06
CA ASN A 95 0.50 -2.82 -26.01
C ASN A 95 0.60 -3.40 -27.42
N ALA A 96 0.26 -2.59 -28.40
CA ALA A 96 0.45 -2.89 -29.80
C ALA A 96 0.80 -1.61 -30.56
N GLY A 97 1.67 -1.74 -31.54
CA GLY A 97 2.03 -0.63 -32.40
C GLY A 97 2.45 -1.10 -33.78
N ARG A 98 2.41 -0.15 -34.71
CA ARG A 98 2.77 -0.39 -36.09
C ARG A 98 3.30 0.88 -36.76
N GLU A 99 4.26 0.72 -37.61
CA GLU A 99 4.90 1.80 -38.38
C GLU A 99 4.32 1.90 -39.80
N GLN A 100 4.74 2.93 -40.52
CA GLN A 100 4.41 3.21 -41.93
C GLN A 100 2.91 3.32 -42.16
N LEU A 101 2.29 4.31 -41.51
CA LEU A 101 0.93 4.69 -41.80
C LEU A 101 0.79 5.18 -43.24
N ILE A 102 -0.25 4.75 -43.93
CA ILE A 102 -0.57 5.17 -45.29
C ILE A 102 -0.84 6.66 -45.41
N SER A 103 -1.18 7.33 -44.32
CA SER A 103 -1.37 8.78 -44.20
C SER A 103 -1.05 9.25 -42.78
N ASN A 104 -0.49 10.43 -42.64
CA ASN A 104 -0.27 11.10 -41.37
C ASN A 104 -1.57 11.48 -40.61
N ASP A 105 -2.71 11.48 -41.30
CA ASP A 105 -3.99 11.87 -40.71
C ASP A 105 -4.79 10.67 -40.21
N LEU A 106 -4.40 9.45 -40.59
CA LEU A 106 -5.09 8.23 -40.27
C LEU A 106 -4.34 7.43 -39.16
N GLY A 107 -4.49 7.86 -37.93
CA GLY A 107 -3.86 7.22 -36.78
C GLY A 107 -4.57 5.94 -36.31
N SER A 108 -4.55 4.88 -37.09
CA SER A 108 -5.08 3.56 -36.71
C SER A 108 -4.10 2.45 -37.09
N LEU A 109 -3.99 1.43 -36.26
CA LEU A 109 -3.17 0.24 -36.51
C LEU A 109 -3.52 -0.46 -37.84
N SER A 110 -4.79 -0.37 -38.24
CA SER A 110 -5.28 -0.97 -39.50
C SER A 110 -4.76 -0.26 -40.74
N TYR A 111 -4.34 0.98 -40.63
CA TYR A 111 -3.83 1.80 -41.74
C TYR A 111 -2.30 1.89 -41.79
N ALA A 112 -1.63 1.05 -41.02
CA ALA A 112 -0.18 0.94 -41.03
C ALA A 112 0.25 -0.31 -41.79
N THR A 113 1.33 -0.22 -42.55
CA THR A 113 1.84 -1.30 -43.44
C THR A 113 3.20 -1.83 -43.02
N GLY A 114 3.95 -1.06 -42.22
CA GLY A 114 5.31 -1.41 -41.79
C GLY A 114 5.33 -2.42 -40.62
N ASP A 115 6.44 -2.44 -39.92
CA ASP A 115 6.71 -3.35 -38.82
C ASP A 115 5.73 -3.16 -37.67
N ARG A 116 5.43 -4.26 -37.02
CA ARG A 116 4.49 -4.35 -35.92
C ARG A 116 5.18 -4.87 -34.67
N TRP A 117 4.78 -4.35 -33.53
CA TRP A 117 5.15 -4.90 -32.23
C TRP A 117 3.91 -5.11 -31.38
N VAL A 118 3.96 -6.11 -30.54
CA VAL A 118 2.92 -6.42 -29.59
C VAL A 118 3.58 -6.93 -28.32
N GLY A 119 3.05 -6.53 -27.19
CA GLY A 119 3.51 -6.98 -25.89
C GLY A 119 2.35 -7.12 -24.90
N SER A 120 2.51 -7.98 -23.95
CA SER A 120 1.59 -8.09 -22.82
C SER A 120 2.37 -8.34 -21.54
N SER A 121 1.80 -7.89 -20.44
CA SER A 121 2.32 -8.16 -19.09
C SER A 121 1.18 -8.58 -18.20
N ASP A 122 1.48 -9.52 -17.31
CA ASP A 122 0.57 -10.01 -16.28
C ASP A 122 1.37 -10.15 -14.99
N ASN A 123 0.97 -9.40 -13.96
CA ASN A 123 1.69 -9.33 -12.69
C ASN A 123 0.71 -9.39 -11.55
N SER A 124 0.97 -10.23 -10.58
CA SER A 124 0.11 -10.31 -9.39
C SER A 124 0.92 -10.55 -8.13
N TRP A 125 0.44 -9.97 -7.05
CA TRP A 125 0.96 -10.22 -5.72
C TRP A 125 -0.18 -10.28 -4.70
N ALA A 126 0.07 -10.99 -3.62
CA ALA A 126 -0.83 -11.05 -2.48
C ALA A 126 -0.04 -11.09 -1.18
N THR A 127 -0.59 -10.46 -0.15
CA THR A 127 -0.10 -10.54 1.22
C THR A 127 -1.21 -10.96 2.15
N ARG A 128 -0.87 -11.66 3.21
CA ARG A 128 -1.77 -12.05 4.29
C ARG A 128 -1.08 -11.84 5.61
N SER A 129 -1.82 -11.36 6.60
CA SER A 129 -1.25 -11.09 7.91
C SER A 129 -2.23 -11.45 9.01
N GLY A 130 -1.74 -12.12 10.02
CA GLY A 130 -2.42 -12.24 11.31
C GLY A 130 -1.72 -11.37 12.33
N PHE A 131 -2.45 -10.63 13.15
CA PHE A 131 -1.87 -9.75 14.15
C PHE A 131 -2.64 -9.79 15.47
N PHE A 132 -1.93 -9.49 16.54
CA PHE A 132 -2.53 -9.30 17.85
C PHE A 132 -1.88 -8.13 18.60
N ARG A 133 -2.62 -7.59 19.55
CA ARG A 133 -2.15 -6.58 20.49
C ARG A 133 -2.74 -6.85 21.86
N ILE A 134 -1.92 -6.76 22.90
CA ILE A 134 -2.33 -6.86 24.28
C ILE A 134 -1.82 -5.61 25.00
N ASN A 135 -2.74 -4.84 25.57
CA ASN A 135 -2.44 -3.71 26.44
C ASN A 135 -2.84 -4.08 27.86
N TYR A 136 -1.93 -3.85 28.79
CA TYR A 136 -2.17 -4.01 30.21
C TYR A 136 -1.81 -2.75 30.96
N GLY A 137 -2.69 -2.30 31.83
CA GLY A 137 -2.48 -1.17 32.71
C GLY A 137 -2.76 -1.55 34.17
N TYR A 138 -1.88 -1.08 35.07
CA TYR A 138 -2.09 -1.22 36.51
C TYR A 138 -2.13 0.14 37.18
N ASP A 139 -3.25 0.44 37.83
CA ASP A 139 -3.52 1.65 38.63
C ASP A 139 -3.21 2.96 37.83
N GLU A 140 -3.38 2.92 36.52
CA GLU A 140 -3.00 3.98 35.58
C GLU A 140 -1.54 4.45 35.67
N ARG A 141 -0.69 3.70 36.40
CA ARG A 141 0.74 4.00 36.61
C ARG A 141 1.64 3.22 35.70
N TYR A 142 1.43 1.91 35.62
CA TYR A 142 2.26 0.99 34.83
C TYR A 142 1.49 0.55 33.62
N LEU A 143 2.06 0.74 32.45
CA LEU A 143 1.46 0.41 31.17
C LEU A 143 2.40 -0.51 30.41
N LEU A 144 1.86 -1.65 29.94
CA LEU A 144 2.58 -2.62 29.12
C LEU A 144 1.80 -2.84 27.83
N GLU A 145 2.51 -2.94 26.72
CA GLU A 145 1.92 -3.30 25.42
C GLU A 145 2.80 -4.36 24.75
N VAL A 146 2.15 -5.40 24.24
CA VAL A 146 2.76 -6.46 23.45
C VAL A 146 2.02 -6.54 22.13
N ASN A 147 2.75 -6.47 21.02
CA ASN A 147 2.19 -6.65 19.69
C ASN A 147 2.94 -7.78 18.98
N GLY A 148 2.23 -8.48 18.13
CA GLY A 148 2.82 -9.43 17.21
C GLY A 148 2.08 -9.42 15.88
N ARG A 149 2.84 -9.51 14.79
CA ARG A 149 2.30 -9.60 13.44
C ARG A 149 3.04 -10.69 12.67
N TYR A 150 2.28 -11.60 12.12
CA TYR A 150 2.77 -12.65 11.25
C TYR A 150 2.36 -12.35 9.82
N ASP A 151 3.33 -12.04 8.98
CA ASP A 151 3.14 -11.62 7.59
C ASP A 151 3.54 -12.73 6.62
N LEU A 152 2.71 -12.94 5.60
CA LEU A 152 2.95 -13.85 4.48
C LEU A 152 2.90 -13.03 3.19
N SER A 153 3.94 -13.12 2.33
CA SER A 153 3.97 -12.41 1.05
C SER A 153 4.27 -13.35 -0.11
N SER A 154 3.48 -13.23 -1.18
CA SER A 154 3.70 -13.99 -2.43
C SER A 154 4.94 -13.54 -3.20
N LYS A 155 5.51 -12.38 -2.88
CA LYS A 155 6.71 -11.82 -3.55
C LYS A 155 8.00 -12.58 -3.23
N PHE A 156 7.96 -13.40 -2.15
CA PHE A 156 9.12 -14.18 -1.71
C PHE A 156 8.98 -15.66 -2.06
N PRO A 157 10.10 -16.39 -2.22
CA PRO A 157 10.11 -17.83 -2.37
C PRO A 157 9.34 -18.53 -1.24
N LYS A 158 8.82 -19.72 -1.49
CA LYS A 158 7.93 -20.43 -0.54
C LYS A 158 8.50 -20.61 0.87
N HIS A 159 9.81 -20.76 1.00
CA HIS A 159 10.51 -20.95 2.29
C HIS A 159 10.71 -19.66 3.08
N ASP A 160 10.68 -18.49 2.41
CA ASP A 160 10.95 -17.18 3.04
C ASP A 160 9.71 -16.27 3.08
N ARG A 161 8.53 -16.82 2.80
CA ARG A 161 7.28 -16.04 2.71
C ARG A 161 6.78 -15.49 4.03
N ALA A 162 7.19 -16.12 5.13
CA ALA A 162 6.63 -15.90 6.44
C ALA A 162 7.60 -15.13 7.35
N VAL A 163 7.12 -14.06 7.93
CA VAL A 163 7.89 -13.23 8.88
C VAL A 163 7.04 -12.94 10.11
N PHE A 164 7.63 -13.07 11.29
CA PHE A 164 7.01 -12.68 12.53
C PHE A 164 7.68 -11.43 13.11
N ASN A 165 6.91 -10.38 13.34
CA ASN A 165 7.36 -9.08 13.83
C ASN A 165 6.80 -8.82 15.23
N PRO A 166 7.53 -9.16 16.32
CA PRO A 166 7.13 -8.81 17.67
C PRO A 166 7.55 -7.38 18.04
N SER A 167 6.74 -6.73 18.87
CA SER A 167 7.12 -5.48 19.52
C SER A 167 6.57 -5.40 20.94
N PHE A 168 7.31 -4.71 21.80
CA PHE A 168 7.00 -4.54 23.22
C PHE A 168 7.18 -3.08 23.60
N SER A 169 6.31 -2.56 24.43
CA SER A 169 6.53 -1.26 25.06
C SER A 169 6.09 -1.28 26.52
N ALA A 170 6.81 -0.53 27.33
CA ALA A 170 6.48 -0.30 28.72
C ALA A 170 6.51 1.19 29.02
N ALA A 171 5.62 1.64 29.89
CA ALA A 171 5.60 3.01 30.35
C ALA A 171 5.22 3.10 31.82
N TRP A 172 5.83 4.08 32.49
CA TRP A 172 5.56 4.41 33.87
C TRP A 172 5.14 5.87 33.98
N ARG A 173 3.93 6.10 34.51
CA ARG A 173 3.41 7.43 34.80
C ARG A 173 3.82 7.83 36.22
N LEU A 174 4.95 8.48 36.34
CA LEU A 174 5.48 8.98 37.62
C LEU A 174 4.55 9.97 38.29
N SER A 175 3.86 10.80 37.51
CA SER A 175 2.89 11.76 37.99
C SER A 175 1.71 11.15 38.78
N ASN A 176 1.43 9.84 38.57
CA ASN A 176 0.37 9.15 39.28
C ASN A 176 0.84 8.50 40.59
N GLU A 177 2.13 8.57 40.92
CA GLU A 177 2.69 8.09 42.18
C GLU A 177 2.43 9.09 43.29
N SER A 178 2.00 8.60 44.46
CA SER A 178 1.67 9.45 45.62
C SER A 178 2.88 10.26 46.14
N TRP A 179 4.07 9.63 46.11
CA TRP A 179 5.32 10.28 46.55
C TRP A 179 5.77 11.39 45.56
N PHE A 180 5.47 11.23 44.26
CA PHE A 180 5.86 12.21 43.24
C PHE A 180 5.07 13.51 43.38
N LYS A 181 3.77 13.42 43.60
CA LYS A 181 2.89 14.57 43.83
C LYS A 181 3.32 15.37 45.07
N SER A 182 3.75 14.68 46.10
CA SER A 182 4.24 15.34 47.33
C SER A 182 5.59 16.03 47.13
N TRP A 183 6.46 15.47 46.29
CA TRP A 183 7.81 15.97 46.04
C TRP A 183 7.84 17.18 45.08
N THR A 184 7.00 17.16 44.03
CA THR A 184 7.00 18.18 42.99
C THR A 184 6.14 19.41 43.30
N ASN A 185 5.42 19.40 44.41
CA ASN A 185 4.50 20.49 44.83
C ASN A 185 3.57 20.95 43.68
N SER A 186 3.12 20.00 42.81
CA SER A 186 2.26 20.21 41.63
C SER A 186 2.90 21.03 40.49
N PHE A 187 4.22 21.14 40.44
CA PHE A 187 4.89 21.85 39.33
C PHE A 187 4.82 21.08 38.00
N PHE A 188 4.72 19.76 38.04
CA PHE A 188 4.53 18.93 36.86
C PHE A 188 3.14 18.27 36.86
N ASP A 189 2.32 18.58 35.87
CA ASP A 189 1.00 17.99 35.72
C ASP A 189 1.09 16.54 35.24
N GLU A 190 1.98 16.24 34.30
CA GLU A 190 2.20 14.89 33.79
C GLU A 190 3.70 14.60 33.56
N LEU A 191 4.16 13.49 34.12
CA LEU A 191 5.49 12.93 33.84
C LEU A 191 5.38 11.44 33.59
N LYS A 192 5.78 11.01 32.38
CA LYS A 192 5.74 9.62 31.91
C LYS A 192 7.07 9.22 31.30
N ILE A 193 7.65 8.13 31.77
CA ILE A 193 8.81 7.48 31.16
C ILE A 193 8.30 6.32 30.28
N ARG A 194 8.81 6.21 29.06
CA ARG A 194 8.43 5.15 28.12
C ARG A 194 9.67 4.55 27.46
N GLY A 195 9.69 3.23 27.35
CA GLY A 195 10.63 2.46 26.55
C GLY A 195 9.87 1.53 25.59
N SER A 196 10.41 1.34 24.39
CA SER A 196 9.86 0.39 23.41
C SER A 196 10.98 -0.34 22.68
N TYR A 197 10.70 -1.59 22.35
CA TYR A 197 11.56 -2.44 21.53
C TYR A 197 10.68 -3.11 20.46
N GLY A 198 11.12 -3.07 19.21
CA GLY A 198 10.44 -3.71 18.09
C GLY A 198 11.44 -4.15 17.05
N CYS A 199 11.17 -5.29 16.43
CA CYS A 199 11.90 -5.76 15.27
C CYS A 199 11.10 -5.35 14.02
N LEU A 200 11.70 -4.54 13.15
CA LEU A 200 11.21 -4.26 11.81
C LEU A 200 12.13 -4.99 10.84
N LEU A 201 11.65 -6.03 10.20
CA LEU A 201 12.30 -6.57 9.02
C LEU A 201 11.95 -5.65 7.85
N TYR A 202 12.97 -4.98 7.31
CA TYR A 202 12.85 -4.27 6.04
C TYR A 202 12.73 -5.34 4.93
N THR A 203 11.56 -5.37 4.29
CA THR A 203 11.29 -6.17 3.08
C THR A 203 11.42 -5.31 1.84
#